data_d8757caba02707f71f1114bd87b0705b
#
_entry.id   d8757caba02707f71f1114bd87b0705b
#
_cell.length_a   1.000
_cell.length_b   1.000
_cell.length_c   1.000
_cell.angle_alpha   90.00
_cell.angle_beta   90.00
_cell.angle_gamma   90.00
#
_symmetry.space_group_name_H-M   'P 1'
#
loop_
_entity.id
_entity.type
_entity.pdbx_description
1 polymer ?
#
loop_
_entity_poly.entity_id
_entity_poly.type
_entity_poly.pdbx_seq_one_letter_code
_entity_poly.pdbx_strand_id
1 'polypeptide(L)'
;MTMAQPRIRAVPTAATPEQPTVQLKGFTRRFGDNVVIDGLDLTIAPGEFVALLGASGSGKTTLLRTLAGLDPIGGQDVTTPDARAVVFQDARLLPWKKVWRNVALGLKDTNVRARAEAALKEVGLGHRLDAWPATLSGGEAQRTALARALVREPALLLLDEPFAALDALTRLKMHDLVLSLWREHKPAVLLVTHDVDEAIALADRVLVLDKGKIAVEERITLERPRQPDARFHAVRRRLLSRLGVEAPAPQPAPAPNSALLAFPTGEVVL
;
A
#
# COMPACT_ATOMS: atom_id res chain seq x y z
N MET A 1 20.70 -23.59 57.51
CA MET A 1 19.29 -23.36 57.22
C MET A 1 19.19 -22.02 56.48
N THR A 2 19.19 -22.09 55.17
CA THR A 2 19.13 -20.89 54.32
C THR A 2 17.68 -20.69 53.88
N MET A 3 17.07 -19.60 54.35
CA MET A 3 15.70 -19.24 54.01
C MET A 3 15.63 -18.73 52.55
N ALA A 4 14.85 -19.40 51.72
CA ALA A 4 14.56 -18.99 50.37
C ALA A 4 13.56 -17.80 50.38
N GLN A 5 13.96 -16.67 49.79
CA GLN A 5 13.08 -15.52 49.58
C GLN A 5 12.07 -15.83 48.48
N PRO A 6 10.79 -15.44 48.61
CA PRO A 6 9.79 -15.63 47.59
C PRO A 6 10.04 -14.66 46.40
N ARG A 7 10.22 -15.21 45.19
CA ARG A 7 10.27 -14.43 43.95
C ARG A 7 8.89 -13.88 43.68
N ILE A 8 8.75 -12.56 43.74
CA ILE A 8 7.56 -11.84 43.26
C ILE A 8 7.51 -12.03 41.73
N ARG A 9 6.51 -12.75 41.26
CA ARG A 9 6.19 -12.88 39.85
C ARG A 9 5.64 -11.52 39.38
N ALA A 10 6.37 -10.82 38.52
CA ALA A 10 5.87 -9.61 37.85
C ALA A 10 4.62 -9.98 37.05
N VAL A 11 3.49 -9.36 37.40
CA VAL A 11 2.26 -9.40 36.60
C VAL A 11 2.57 -8.63 35.33
N PRO A 12 2.24 -9.17 34.12
CA PRO A 12 2.42 -8.40 32.88
C PRO A 12 1.55 -7.14 32.99
N THR A 13 2.19 -5.97 33.00
CA THR A 13 1.51 -4.69 32.87
C THR A 13 0.76 -4.72 31.55
N ALA A 14 -0.57 -4.55 31.58
CA ALA A 14 -1.38 -4.39 30.39
C ALA A 14 -0.75 -3.29 29.54
N ALA A 15 -0.38 -3.62 28.30
CA ALA A 15 0.18 -2.68 27.36
C ALA A 15 -0.83 -1.52 27.22
N THR A 16 -0.38 -0.30 27.51
CA THR A 16 -1.15 0.91 27.23
C THR A 16 -1.52 0.85 25.74
N PRO A 17 -2.79 1.04 25.34
CA PRO A 17 -3.15 0.99 23.94
C PRO A 17 -2.30 2.04 23.20
N GLU A 18 -1.47 1.57 22.26
CA GLU A 18 -0.68 2.47 21.41
C GLU A 18 -1.63 3.44 20.72
N GLN A 19 -1.31 4.74 20.81
CA GLN A 19 -2.13 5.76 20.15
C GLN A 19 -2.10 5.51 18.62
N PRO A 20 -3.25 5.63 17.93
CA PRO A 20 -3.30 5.43 16.49
C PRO A 20 -2.40 6.45 15.78
N THR A 21 -1.71 6.01 14.72
CA THR A 21 -0.90 6.88 13.88
C THR A 21 -1.75 7.89 13.13
N VAL A 22 -2.95 7.48 12.71
CA VAL A 22 -3.96 8.35 12.09
C VAL A 22 -5.26 8.23 12.84
N GLN A 23 -5.89 9.37 13.14
CA GLN A 23 -7.25 9.43 13.67
C GLN A 23 -8.02 10.56 13.02
N LEU A 24 -9.19 10.24 12.48
CA LEU A 24 -10.21 11.16 11.98
C LEU A 24 -11.50 10.87 12.74
N LYS A 25 -12.18 11.91 13.21
CA LYS A 25 -13.49 11.81 13.88
C LYS A 25 -14.47 12.77 13.22
N GLY A 26 -15.50 12.22 12.58
CA GLY A 26 -16.54 12.98 11.90
C GLY A 26 -16.00 13.92 10.81
N PHE A 27 -14.88 13.57 10.17
CA PHE A 27 -14.21 14.43 9.22
C PHE A 27 -15.08 14.71 7.99
N THR A 28 -15.28 16.00 7.68
CA THR A 28 -16.07 16.44 6.52
C THR A 28 -15.26 17.36 5.64
N ARG A 29 -15.25 17.12 4.32
CA ARG A 29 -14.59 17.96 3.33
C ARG A 29 -15.55 18.41 2.25
N ARG A 30 -15.60 19.74 2.06
CA ARG A 30 -16.45 20.40 1.06
C ARG A 30 -15.60 21.21 0.09
N PHE A 31 -16.06 21.30 -1.14
CA PHE A 31 -15.55 22.22 -2.16
C PHE A 31 -16.75 22.98 -2.73
N GLY A 32 -16.93 24.24 -2.29
CA GLY A 32 -18.18 24.96 -2.50
C GLY A 32 -19.35 24.21 -1.86
N ASP A 33 -20.40 23.97 -2.62
CA ASP A 33 -21.59 23.25 -2.15
C ASP A 33 -21.42 21.71 -2.22
N ASN A 34 -20.36 21.21 -2.86
CA ASN A 34 -20.15 19.79 -3.03
C ASN A 34 -19.45 19.17 -1.80
N VAL A 35 -20.11 18.23 -1.14
CA VAL A 35 -19.54 17.42 -0.05
C VAL A 35 -18.83 16.22 -0.63
N VAL A 36 -17.50 16.18 -0.52
CA VAL A 36 -16.66 15.09 -1.03
C VAL A 36 -16.39 14.02 0.02
N ILE A 37 -16.25 14.43 1.30
CA ILE A 37 -16.15 13.52 2.45
C ILE A 37 -17.20 13.99 3.46
N ASP A 38 -17.97 13.06 4.02
CA ASP A 38 -19.13 13.37 4.87
C ASP A 38 -19.09 12.55 6.16
N GLY A 39 -18.66 13.20 7.26
CA GLY A 39 -18.66 12.62 8.61
C GLY A 39 -17.82 11.35 8.73
N LEU A 40 -16.63 11.31 8.13
CA LEU A 40 -15.80 10.11 8.05
C LEU A 40 -15.01 9.90 9.34
N ASP A 41 -15.15 8.69 9.93
CA ASP A 41 -14.31 8.19 11.00
C ASP A 41 -13.28 7.22 10.43
N LEU A 42 -12.01 7.41 10.80
CA LEU A 42 -10.91 6.54 10.37
C LEU A 42 -9.82 6.48 11.45
N THR A 43 -9.36 5.29 11.75
CA THR A 43 -8.15 5.08 12.55
C THR A 43 -7.19 4.18 11.79
N ILE A 44 -5.88 4.46 11.88
CA ILE A 44 -4.82 3.58 11.39
C ILE A 44 -3.82 3.38 12.53
N ALA A 45 -3.60 2.14 12.93
CA ALA A 45 -2.66 1.80 13.98
C ALA A 45 -1.19 1.93 13.52
N PRO A 46 -0.22 2.08 14.43
CA PRO A 46 1.20 2.00 14.09
C PRO A 46 1.52 0.69 13.38
N GLY A 47 2.25 0.78 12.27
CA GLY A 47 2.63 -0.38 11.47
C GLY A 47 1.50 -1.08 10.72
N GLU A 48 0.26 -0.60 10.79
CA GLU A 48 -0.87 -1.17 10.05
C GLU A 48 -0.81 -0.81 8.56
N PHE A 49 -1.05 -1.79 7.70
CA PHE A 49 -1.16 -1.57 6.25
C PHE A 49 -2.65 -1.56 5.86
N VAL A 50 -3.19 -0.39 5.55
CA VAL A 50 -4.59 -0.19 5.15
C VAL A 50 -4.66 0.11 3.66
N ALA A 51 -5.57 -0.53 2.92
CA ALA A 51 -5.91 -0.18 1.56
C ALA A 51 -7.27 0.52 1.50
N LEU A 52 -7.37 1.55 0.67
CA LEU A 52 -8.58 2.31 0.41
C LEU A 52 -9.02 2.11 -1.05
N LEU A 53 -10.09 1.37 -1.24
CA LEU A 53 -10.77 1.16 -2.51
C LEU A 53 -11.93 2.15 -2.69
N GLY A 54 -12.41 2.30 -3.90
CA GLY A 54 -13.61 3.08 -4.22
C GLY A 54 -13.63 3.52 -5.67
N ALA A 55 -14.80 3.89 -6.18
CA ALA A 55 -14.97 4.40 -7.52
C ALA A 55 -14.21 5.72 -7.76
N SER A 56 -14.00 6.10 -9.02
CA SER A 56 -13.48 7.42 -9.35
C SER A 56 -14.40 8.50 -8.78
N GLY A 57 -13.83 9.54 -8.18
CA GLY A 57 -14.61 10.63 -7.56
C GLY A 57 -15.18 10.32 -6.16
N SER A 58 -14.95 9.14 -5.58
CA SER A 58 -15.45 8.81 -4.23
C SER A 58 -14.79 9.61 -3.08
N GLY A 59 -13.68 10.34 -3.33
CA GLY A 59 -12.99 11.15 -2.33
C GLY A 59 -11.63 10.60 -1.87
N LYS A 60 -11.13 9.47 -2.41
CA LYS A 60 -9.87 8.83 -2.00
C LYS A 60 -8.67 9.77 -2.03
N THR A 61 -8.44 10.43 -3.16
CA THR A 61 -7.33 11.39 -3.32
C THR A 61 -7.50 12.61 -2.39
N THR A 62 -8.74 13.05 -2.16
CA THR A 62 -9.03 14.13 -1.21
C THR A 62 -8.66 13.73 0.22
N LEU A 63 -9.05 12.51 0.63
CA LEU A 63 -8.68 11.97 1.93
C LEU A 63 -7.16 11.85 2.08
N LEU A 64 -6.49 11.26 1.09
CA LEU A 64 -5.03 11.11 1.08
C LEU A 64 -4.33 12.47 1.18
N ARG A 65 -4.77 13.48 0.40
CA ARG A 65 -4.20 14.84 0.44
C ARG A 65 -4.38 15.51 1.80
N THR A 66 -5.55 15.29 2.44
CA THR A 66 -5.81 15.77 3.81
C THR A 66 -4.81 15.16 4.81
N LEU A 67 -4.64 13.84 4.78
CA LEU A 67 -3.70 13.13 5.65
C LEU A 67 -2.23 13.52 5.36
N ALA A 68 -1.92 13.84 4.11
CA ALA A 68 -0.62 14.35 3.70
C ALA A 68 -0.34 15.78 4.20
N GLY A 69 -1.34 16.49 4.71
CA GLY A 69 -1.25 17.90 5.08
C GLY A 69 -1.10 18.83 3.88
N LEU A 70 -1.55 18.40 2.70
CA LEU A 70 -1.53 19.18 1.47
C LEU A 70 -2.78 20.05 1.31
N ASP A 71 -3.85 19.71 2.03
CA ASP A 71 -5.10 20.45 2.05
C ASP A 71 -5.41 20.93 3.48
N PRO A 72 -6.00 22.11 3.67
CA PRO A 72 -6.32 22.64 5.01
C PRO A 72 -7.38 21.77 5.69
N ILE A 73 -7.19 21.50 6.98
CA ILE A 73 -8.09 20.64 7.80
C ILE A 73 -9.28 21.42 8.34
N GLY A 74 -9.18 22.75 8.44
CA GLY A 74 -10.30 23.61 8.85
C GLY A 74 -10.74 23.45 10.32
N GLY A 75 -9.81 23.09 11.22
CA GLY A 75 -10.10 22.97 12.66
C GLY A 75 -10.89 21.72 13.06
N GLN A 76 -10.98 20.72 12.17
CA GLN A 76 -11.63 19.44 12.47
C GLN A 76 -10.69 18.49 13.23
N ASP A 77 -11.27 17.47 13.88
CA ASP A 77 -10.52 16.46 14.66
C ASP A 77 -9.78 15.47 13.75
N VAL A 78 -8.59 15.88 13.34
CA VAL A 78 -7.68 15.11 12.48
C VAL A 78 -6.32 15.03 13.14
N THR A 79 -5.90 13.83 13.50
CA THR A 79 -4.56 13.56 14.01
C THR A 79 -3.77 12.78 12.97
N THR A 80 -2.61 13.31 12.60
CA THR A 80 -1.63 12.65 11.71
C THR A 80 -0.21 12.96 12.22
N PRO A 81 0.76 12.06 12.05
CA PRO A 81 2.13 12.33 12.47
C PRO A 81 2.78 13.39 11.59
N ASP A 82 3.76 14.14 12.13
CA ASP A 82 4.56 15.08 11.34
C ASP A 82 5.49 14.34 10.37
N ALA A 83 6.05 13.20 10.81
CA ALA A 83 6.86 12.33 9.98
C ALA A 83 5.96 11.52 9.03
N ARG A 84 5.54 12.14 7.93
CA ARG A 84 4.72 11.52 6.89
C ARG A 84 5.33 11.73 5.52
N ALA A 85 5.12 10.75 4.61
CA ALA A 85 5.58 10.81 3.24
C ALA A 85 4.51 10.34 2.27
N VAL A 86 4.57 10.86 1.04
CA VAL A 86 3.61 10.53 -0.03
C VAL A 86 4.36 10.04 -1.25
N VAL A 87 3.89 8.94 -1.83
CA VAL A 87 4.26 8.47 -3.16
C VAL A 87 3.01 8.61 -4.04
N PHE A 88 3.11 9.40 -5.09
CA PHE A 88 2.03 9.63 -6.04
C PHE A 88 2.09 8.64 -7.21
N GLN A 89 1.01 8.55 -7.97
CA GLN A 89 0.93 7.78 -9.21
C GLN A 89 2.07 8.15 -10.18
N ASP A 90 2.30 9.45 -10.38
CA ASP A 90 3.51 9.94 -11.02
C ASP A 90 4.63 10.09 -9.99
N ALA A 91 5.83 9.63 -10.30
CA ALA A 91 6.99 9.69 -9.40
C ALA A 91 7.39 11.12 -9.00
N ARG A 92 6.97 12.13 -9.75
CA ARG A 92 7.22 13.56 -9.52
C ARG A 92 8.68 13.84 -9.17
N LEU A 93 9.59 13.24 -9.93
CA LEU A 93 11.01 13.53 -9.79
C LEU A 93 11.34 14.88 -10.41
N LEU A 94 12.26 15.63 -9.79
CA LEU A 94 12.78 16.88 -10.31
C LEU A 94 13.71 16.57 -11.49
N PRO A 95 13.35 16.88 -12.75
CA PRO A 95 14.11 16.44 -13.92
C PRO A 95 15.53 17.08 -13.99
N TRP A 96 15.74 18.21 -13.35
CA TRP A 96 17.03 18.93 -13.26
C TRP A 96 17.89 18.48 -12.08
N LYS A 97 17.49 17.45 -11.32
CA LYS A 97 18.27 16.86 -10.24
C LYS A 97 18.57 15.40 -10.53
N LYS A 98 19.81 14.97 -10.28
CA LYS A 98 20.20 13.56 -10.32
C LYS A 98 19.35 12.72 -9.36
N VAL A 99 19.27 11.41 -9.59
CA VAL A 99 18.46 10.45 -8.80
C VAL A 99 18.75 10.57 -7.31
N TRP A 100 20.02 10.52 -6.88
CA TRP A 100 20.33 10.65 -5.46
C TRP A 100 19.89 12.00 -4.86
N ARG A 101 19.95 13.10 -5.64
CA ARG A 101 19.48 14.41 -5.17
C ARG A 101 17.96 14.52 -5.08
N ASN A 102 17.24 13.71 -5.88
CA ASN A 102 15.80 13.57 -5.73
C ASN A 102 15.44 12.84 -4.43
N VAL A 103 16.14 11.75 -4.10
CA VAL A 103 15.94 11.02 -2.85
C VAL A 103 16.30 11.90 -1.65
N ALA A 104 17.41 12.61 -1.72
CA ALA A 104 17.91 13.49 -0.67
C ALA A 104 17.07 14.76 -0.43
N LEU A 105 16.03 15.00 -1.22
CA LEU A 105 15.25 16.24 -1.18
C LEU A 105 14.65 16.49 0.21
N GLY A 106 15.05 17.62 0.83
CA GLY A 106 14.57 18.06 2.15
C GLY A 106 15.24 17.40 3.34
N LEU A 107 16.26 16.55 3.15
CA LEU A 107 17.17 16.17 4.23
C LEU A 107 18.10 17.36 4.57
N LYS A 108 18.40 17.52 5.87
CA LYS A 108 19.19 18.64 6.39
C LYS A 108 20.46 18.22 7.12
N ASP A 109 20.78 16.92 7.13
CA ASP A 109 21.95 16.37 7.83
C ASP A 109 23.23 16.44 6.98
N THR A 110 24.38 16.13 7.60
CA THR A 110 25.69 16.17 6.94
C THR A 110 25.93 14.97 6.02
N ASN A 111 25.19 13.86 6.19
CA ASN A 111 25.39 12.59 5.47
C ASN A 111 24.32 12.36 4.40
N VAL A 112 23.73 13.42 3.86
CA VAL A 112 22.61 13.38 2.89
C VAL A 112 22.86 12.43 1.72
N ARG A 113 24.09 12.46 1.14
CA ARG A 113 24.42 11.59 0.00
C ARG A 113 24.45 10.10 0.40
N ALA A 114 25.09 9.78 1.53
CA ALA A 114 25.19 8.40 2.01
C ALA A 114 23.82 7.81 2.36
N ARG A 115 22.93 8.60 2.98
CA ARG A 115 21.54 8.18 3.25
C ARG A 115 20.77 7.94 1.97
N ALA A 116 20.87 8.84 0.99
CA ALA A 116 20.22 8.66 -0.31
C ALA A 116 20.73 7.42 -1.06
N GLU A 117 22.05 7.15 -0.96
CA GLU A 117 22.65 5.96 -1.55
C GLU A 117 22.15 4.68 -0.87
N ALA A 118 22.06 4.63 0.45
CA ALA A 118 21.51 3.52 1.20
C ALA A 118 20.05 3.24 0.79
N ALA A 119 19.19 4.28 0.80
CA ALA A 119 17.80 4.15 0.37
C ALA A 119 17.64 3.69 -1.09
N LEU A 120 18.52 4.14 -1.99
CA LEU A 120 18.53 3.67 -3.38
C LEU A 120 18.98 2.22 -3.51
N LYS A 121 19.90 1.75 -2.67
CA LYS A 121 20.29 0.33 -2.62
C LYS A 121 19.15 -0.55 -2.15
N GLU A 122 18.38 -0.13 -1.14
CA GLU A 122 17.21 -0.86 -0.64
C GLU A 122 16.15 -1.09 -1.74
N VAL A 123 15.95 -0.11 -2.63
CA VAL A 123 15.03 -0.26 -3.77
C VAL A 123 15.69 -0.84 -5.03
N GLY A 124 16.93 -1.37 -4.94
CA GLY A 124 17.65 -1.99 -6.03
C GLY A 124 18.18 -1.01 -7.09
N LEU A 125 18.37 0.28 -6.75
CA LEU A 125 18.81 1.34 -7.66
C LEU A 125 20.19 1.92 -7.29
N GLY A 126 21.01 1.22 -6.51
CA GLY A 126 22.35 1.67 -6.15
C GLY A 126 23.25 2.00 -7.34
N HIS A 127 23.03 1.36 -8.49
CA HIS A 127 23.76 1.60 -9.75
C HIS A 127 23.28 2.85 -10.51
N ARG A 128 22.17 3.49 -10.07
CA ARG A 128 21.53 4.63 -10.75
C ARG A 128 21.70 5.97 -10.02
N LEU A 129 22.57 6.05 -9.02
CA LEU A 129 22.73 7.25 -8.19
C LEU A 129 22.89 8.54 -8.99
N ASP A 130 23.80 8.52 -9.95
CA ASP A 130 24.16 9.71 -10.74
C ASP A 130 23.37 9.82 -12.06
N ALA A 131 22.38 8.94 -12.30
CA ALA A 131 21.49 9.01 -13.45
C ALA A 131 20.56 10.24 -13.37
N TRP A 132 19.98 10.61 -14.50
CA TRP A 132 18.97 11.65 -14.62
C TRP A 132 17.57 11.01 -14.67
N PRO A 133 16.52 11.64 -14.11
CA PRO A 133 15.16 11.10 -14.14
C PRO A 133 14.67 10.71 -15.53
N ALA A 134 15.02 11.47 -16.57
CA ALA A 134 14.64 11.21 -17.96
C ALA A 134 15.20 9.90 -18.53
N THR A 135 16.22 9.30 -17.88
CA THR A 135 16.83 8.03 -18.31
C THR A 135 16.31 6.82 -17.55
N LEU A 136 15.35 7.03 -16.63
CA LEU A 136 14.75 5.97 -15.83
C LEU A 136 13.55 5.37 -16.54
N SER A 137 13.37 4.05 -16.42
CA SER A 137 12.08 3.42 -16.72
C SER A 137 11.01 3.87 -15.73
N GLY A 138 9.73 3.69 -16.05
CA GLY A 138 8.63 4.02 -15.13
C GLY A 138 8.76 3.33 -13.78
N GLY A 139 9.15 2.04 -13.76
CA GLY A 139 9.39 1.30 -12.52
C GLY A 139 10.61 1.81 -11.74
N GLU A 140 11.70 2.23 -12.40
CA GLU A 140 12.86 2.84 -11.74
C GLU A 140 12.49 4.21 -11.14
N ALA A 141 11.71 5.02 -11.87
CA ALA A 141 11.23 6.31 -11.38
C ALA A 141 10.35 6.13 -10.14
N GLN A 142 9.45 5.15 -10.14
CA GLN A 142 8.57 4.86 -9.01
C GLN A 142 9.35 4.32 -7.80
N ARG A 143 10.35 3.43 -8.00
CA ARG A 143 11.25 3.00 -6.93
C ARG A 143 12.08 4.16 -6.36
N THR A 144 12.50 5.11 -7.20
CA THR A 144 13.18 6.34 -6.74
C THR A 144 12.25 7.19 -5.87
N ALA A 145 10.97 7.33 -6.24
CA ALA A 145 9.98 8.05 -5.42
C ALA A 145 9.73 7.34 -4.08
N LEU A 146 9.72 6.01 -4.06
CA LEU A 146 9.60 5.23 -2.83
C LEU A 146 10.83 5.42 -1.92
N ALA A 147 12.05 5.35 -2.47
CA ALA A 147 13.28 5.65 -1.73
C ALA A 147 13.28 7.07 -1.15
N ARG A 148 12.81 8.07 -1.91
CA ARG A 148 12.64 9.46 -1.43
C ARG A 148 11.65 9.57 -0.27
N ALA A 149 10.61 8.75 -0.26
CA ALA A 149 9.65 8.72 0.84
C ALA A 149 10.26 8.08 2.09
N LEU A 150 10.91 6.92 1.95
CA LEU A 150 11.42 6.11 3.06
C LEU A 150 12.69 6.67 3.71
N VAL A 151 13.56 7.36 2.95
CA VAL A 151 14.80 7.97 3.51
C VAL A 151 14.53 8.95 4.67
N ARG A 152 13.28 9.40 4.81
CA ARG A 152 12.81 10.27 5.90
C ARG A 152 12.27 9.52 7.11
N GLU A 153 12.27 8.18 7.08
CA GLU A 153 11.77 7.32 8.15
C GLU A 153 10.36 7.72 8.60
N PRO A 154 9.38 7.75 7.68
CA PRO A 154 8.05 8.25 7.99
C PRO A 154 7.30 7.30 8.93
N ALA A 155 6.58 7.86 9.90
CA ALA A 155 5.61 7.12 10.71
C ALA A 155 4.34 6.76 9.91
N LEU A 156 4.03 7.58 8.87
CA LEU A 156 2.90 7.37 7.95
C LEU A 156 3.36 7.45 6.50
N LEU A 157 3.16 6.38 5.74
CA LEU A 157 3.42 6.30 4.31
C LEU A 157 2.09 6.28 3.53
N LEU A 158 1.89 7.27 2.69
CA LEU A 158 0.71 7.43 1.85
C LEU A 158 1.07 7.07 0.41
N LEU A 159 0.36 6.13 -0.18
CA LEU A 159 0.58 5.61 -1.53
C LEU A 159 -0.66 5.90 -2.39
N ASP A 160 -0.55 6.79 -3.37
CA ASP A 160 -1.65 7.19 -4.26
C ASP A 160 -1.50 6.50 -5.63
N GLU A 161 -2.18 5.38 -5.82
CA GLU A 161 -2.14 4.54 -7.04
C GLU A 161 -0.70 4.24 -7.53
N PRO A 162 0.22 3.82 -6.67
CA PRO A 162 1.66 3.80 -6.98
C PRO A 162 2.04 2.78 -8.06
N PHE A 163 1.13 1.88 -8.43
CA PHE A 163 1.38 0.78 -9.36
C PHE A 163 0.62 0.92 -10.68
N ALA A 164 -0.27 1.93 -10.82
CA ALA A 164 -1.20 2.05 -11.95
C ALA A 164 -0.50 2.17 -13.31
N ALA A 165 0.67 2.82 -13.37
CA ALA A 165 1.42 3.03 -14.60
C ALA A 165 2.43 1.90 -14.93
N LEU A 166 2.43 0.80 -14.15
CA LEU A 166 3.40 -0.29 -14.30
C LEU A 166 2.81 -1.46 -15.10
N ASP A 167 3.66 -2.10 -15.91
CA ASP A 167 3.32 -3.39 -16.51
C ASP A 167 3.16 -4.49 -15.44
N ALA A 168 2.50 -5.60 -15.78
CA ALA A 168 2.12 -6.64 -14.84
C ALA A 168 3.32 -7.24 -14.08
N LEU A 169 4.45 -7.50 -14.76
CA LEU A 169 5.61 -8.10 -14.13
C LEU A 169 6.34 -7.12 -13.20
N THR A 170 6.47 -5.88 -13.63
CA THR A 170 7.06 -4.80 -12.81
C THR A 170 6.18 -4.51 -11.59
N ARG A 171 4.85 -4.57 -11.73
CA ARG A 171 3.88 -4.41 -10.64
C ARG A 171 4.08 -5.48 -9.56
N LEU A 172 4.16 -6.76 -9.93
CA LEU A 172 4.41 -7.85 -8.97
C LEU A 172 5.71 -7.65 -8.18
N LYS A 173 6.81 -7.32 -8.88
CA LYS A 173 8.10 -7.02 -8.22
C LYS A 173 8.00 -5.82 -7.29
N MET A 174 7.16 -4.84 -7.63
CA MET A 174 6.95 -3.65 -6.81
C MET A 174 6.14 -3.95 -5.56
N HIS A 175 5.14 -4.85 -5.64
CA HIS A 175 4.40 -5.34 -4.47
C HIS A 175 5.34 -6.03 -3.47
N ASP A 176 6.19 -6.94 -3.94
CA ASP A 176 7.17 -7.63 -3.09
C ASP A 176 8.14 -6.64 -2.44
N LEU A 177 8.62 -5.65 -3.19
CA LEU A 177 9.50 -4.59 -2.69
C LEU A 177 8.79 -3.76 -1.60
N VAL A 178 7.57 -3.29 -1.84
CA VAL A 178 6.80 -2.51 -0.86
C VAL A 178 6.57 -3.31 0.41
N LEU A 179 6.21 -4.61 0.30
CA LEU A 179 6.04 -5.47 1.48
C LEU A 179 7.34 -5.70 2.25
N SER A 180 8.49 -5.86 1.56
CA SER A 180 9.78 -6.03 2.23
C SER A 180 10.16 -4.76 3.01
N LEU A 181 10.04 -3.59 2.39
CA LEU A 181 10.32 -2.31 3.02
C LEU A 181 9.36 -2.01 4.17
N TRP A 182 8.06 -2.32 4.02
CA TRP A 182 7.10 -2.18 5.10
C TRP A 182 7.42 -3.06 6.31
N ARG A 183 7.88 -4.31 6.09
CA ARG A 183 8.29 -5.20 7.20
C ARG A 183 9.51 -4.69 7.95
N GLU A 184 10.44 -4.05 7.24
CA GLU A 184 11.68 -3.52 7.79
C GLU A 184 11.45 -2.21 8.55
N HIS A 185 10.80 -1.23 7.92
CA HIS A 185 10.61 0.11 8.48
C HIS A 185 9.35 0.27 9.33
N LYS A 186 8.36 -0.61 9.17
CA LYS A 186 7.08 -0.65 9.89
C LYS A 186 6.32 0.69 9.97
N PRO A 187 6.26 1.50 8.92
CA PRO A 187 5.36 2.65 8.93
C PRO A 187 3.90 2.20 8.95
N ALA A 188 3.00 3.03 9.47
CA ALA A 188 1.59 2.92 9.10
C ALA A 188 1.45 3.24 7.61
N VAL A 189 0.66 2.47 6.87
CA VAL A 189 0.50 2.66 5.41
C VAL A 189 -0.96 2.86 5.06
N LEU A 190 -1.25 3.88 4.24
CA LEU A 190 -2.52 3.99 3.51
C LEU A 190 -2.25 3.89 2.01
N LEU A 191 -2.68 2.80 1.40
CA LEU A 191 -2.63 2.57 -0.04
C LEU A 191 -3.99 2.93 -0.66
N VAL A 192 -4.01 3.93 -1.52
CA VAL A 192 -5.14 4.20 -2.40
C VAL A 192 -4.93 3.43 -3.69
N THR A 193 -5.90 2.60 -4.05
CA THR A 193 -5.90 1.84 -5.30
C THR A 193 -7.33 1.58 -5.77
N HIS A 194 -7.50 1.31 -7.05
CA HIS A 194 -8.75 0.78 -7.63
C HIS A 194 -8.68 -0.74 -7.88
N ASP A 195 -7.52 -1.35 -7.66
CA ASP A 195 -7.29 -2.78 -7.86
C ASP A 195 -7.54 -3.57 -6.56
N VAL A 196 -8.58 -4.42 -6.60
CA VAL A 196 -8.98 -5.26 -5.46
C VAL A 196 -7.91 -6.30 -5.13
N ASP A 197 -7.22 -6.82 -6.14
CA ASP A 197 -6.20 -7.84 -5.97
C ASP A 197 -4.94 -7.25 -5.28
N GLU A 198 -4.57 -6.02 -5.63
CA GLU A 198 -3.53 -5.26 -4.89
C GLU A 198 -3.90 -5.06 -3.43
N ALA A 199 -5.13 -4.59 -3.17
CA ALA A 199 -5.62 -4.36 -1.82
C ALA A 199 -5.56 -5.64 -0.97
N ILE A 200 -6.03 -6.77 -1.52
CA ILE A 200 -5.98 -8.06 -0.82
C ILE A 200 -4.55 -8.54 -0.63
N ALA A 201 -3.68 -8.41 -1.64
CA ALA A 201 -2.30 -8.90 -1.57
C ALA A 201 -1.48 -8.16 -0.49
N LEU A 202 -1.69 -6.84 -0.34
CA LEU A 202 -0.82 -5.98 0.45
C LEU A 202 -1.37 -5.62 1.83
N ALA A 203 -2.67 -5.36 1.98
CA ALA A 203 -3.21 -4.72 3.18
C ALA A 203 -3.61 -5.70 4.30
N ASP A 204 -3.53 -5.27 5.56
CA ASP A 204 -4.12 -5.96 6.72
C ASP A 204 -5.62 -5.70 6.79
N ARG A 205 -6.04 -4.52 6.32
CA ARG A 205 -7.43 -4.07 6.31
C ARG A 205 -7.72 -3.32 5.02
N VAL A 206 -8.88 -3.62 4.43
CA VAL A 206 -9.38 -2.97 3.21
C VAL A 206 -10.62 -2.16 3.56
N LEU A 207 -10.60 -0.90 3.17
CA LEU A 207 -11.72 0.04 3.31
C LEU A 207 -12.29 0.33 1.91
N VAL A 208 -13.60 0.41 1.80
CA VAL A 208 -14.27 0.86 0.58
C VAL A 208 -14.91 2.22 0.85
N LEU A 209 -14.44 3.23 0.13
CA LEU A 209 -14.99 4.58 0.18
C LEU A 209 -16.07 4.72 -0.90
N ASP A 210 -17.29 5.01 -0.49
CA ASP A 210 -18.40 5.33 -1.38
C ASP A 210 -19.07 6.64 -0.93
N LYS A 211 -19.27 7.56 -1.87
CA LYS A 211 -19.93 8.87 -1.63
C LYS A 211 -19.44 9.58 -0.37
N GLY A 212 -18.12 9.58 -0.16
CA GLY A 212 -17.48 10.27 0.95
C GLY A 212 -17.55 9.56 2.31
N LYS A 213 -18.05 8.33 2.38
CA LYS A 213 -18.17 7.51 3.60
C LYS A 213 -17.47 6.17 3.46
N ILE A 214 -16.99 5.61 4.56
CA ILE A 214 -16.53 4.22 4.56
C ILE A 214 -17.77 3.31 4.56
N ALA A 215 -18.05 2.73 3.38
CA ALA A 215 -19.18 1.82 3.19
C ALA A 215 -18.87 0.39 3.65
N VAL A 216 -17.59 -0.01 3.61
CA VAL A 216 -17.14 -1.35 3.96
C VAL A 216 -15.78 -1.26 4.65
N GLU A 217 -15.62 -2.10 5.66
CA GLU A 217 -14.34 -2.39 6.29
C GLU A 217 -14.17 -3.92 6.35
N GLU A 218 -13.10 -4.45 5.75
CA GLU A 218 -12.80 -5.88 5.70
C GLU A 218 -11.38 -6.13 6.21
N ARG A 219 -11.21 -6.92 7.26
CA ARG A 219 -9.90 -7.40 7.73
C ARG A 219 -9.45 -8.60 6.91
N ILE A 220 -8.23 -8.55 6.41
CA ILE A 220 -7.66 -9.63 5.60
C ILE A 220 -6.85 -10.56 6.51
N THR A 221 -7.42 -11.70 6.84
CA THR A 221 -6.81 -12.70 7.73
C THR A 221 -5.91 -13.71 7.01
N LEU A 222 -5.70 -13.53 5.70
CA LEU A 222 -4.82 -14.38 4.91
C LEU A 222 -3.36 -14.07 5.25
N GLU A 223 -2.54 -15.10 5.45
CA GLU A 223 -1.10 -14.96 5.67
C GLU A 223 -0.38 -14.50 4.40
N ARG A 224 0.67 -13.68 4.55
CA ARG A 224 1.53 -13.24 3.44
C ARG A 224 2.72 -14.20 3.25
N PRO A 225 3.16 -14.47 2.02
CA PRO A 225 2.67 -13.97 0.73
C PRO A 225 1.33 -14.58 0.34
N ARG A 226 0.38 -13.73 -0.04
CA ARG A 226 -0.97 -14.14 -0.41
C ARG A 226 -1.01 -14.62 -1.85
N GLN A 227 -1.31 -15.89 -2.04
CA GLN A 227 -1.47 -16.49 -3.36
C GLN A 227 -2.94 -16.41 -3.81
N PRO A 228 -3.24 -16.30 -5.11
CA PRO A 228 -4.60 -16.30 -5.63
C PRO A 228 -5.25 -17.71 -5.54
N ASP A 229 -5.42 -18.19 -4.31
CA ASP A 229 -6.11 -19.44 -3.97
C ASP A 229 -7.62 -19.23 -3.79
N ALA A 230 -8.35 -20.31 -3.42
CA ALA A 230 -9.79 -20.25 -3.22
C ALA A 230 -10.20 -19.25 -2.13
N ARG A 231 -9.38 -19.06 -1.07
CA ARG A 231 -9.63 -18.11 0.03
C ARG A 231 -9.44 -16.69 -0.46
N PHE A 232 -8.38 -16.42 -1.23
CA PHE A 232 -8.14 -15.12 -1.87
C PHE A 232 -9.33 -14.74 -2.77
N HIS A 233 -9.76 -15.65 -3.64
CA HIS A 233 -10.91 -15.43 -4.52
C HIS A 233 -12.23 -15.24 -3.77
N ALA A 234 -12.40 -15.85 -2.60
CA ALA A 234 -13.57 -15.63 -1.75
C ALA A 234 -13.59 -14.19 -1.19
N VAL A 235 -12.45 -13.69 -0.69
CA VAL A 235 -12.32 -12.30 -0.24
C VAL A 235 -12.55 -11.33 -1.40
N ARG A 236 -11.95 -11.60 -2.56
CA ARG A 236 -12.12 -10.81 -3.78
C ARG A 236 -13.59 -10.67 -4.18
N ARG A 237 -14.34 -11.77 -4.22
CA ARG A 237 -15.78 -11.75 -4.56
C ARG A 237 -16.58 -10.90 -3.57
N ARG A 238 -16.31 -11.01 -2.26
CA ARG A 238 -16.98 -10.18 -1.24
C ARG A 238 -16.72 -8.69 -1.47
N LEU A 239 -15.48 -8.30 -1.70
CA LEU A 239 -15.13 -6.90 -1.96
C LEU A 239 -15.75 -6.38 -3.26
N LEU A 240 -15.71 -7.15 -4.36
CA LEU A 240 -16.32 -6.79 -5.63
C LEU A 240 -17.84 -6.59 -5.51
N SER A 241 -18.54 -7.51 -4.81
CA SER A 241 -19.98 -7.37 -4.59
C SER A 241 -20.32 -6.10 -3.80
N ARG A 242 -19.46 -5.69 -2.87
CA ARG A 242 -19.62 -4.45 -2.07
C ARG A 242 -19.31 -3.19 -2.89
N LEU A 243 -18.49 -3.31 -3.92
CA LEU A 243 -18.22 -2.24 -4.89
C LEU A 243 -19.31 -2.12 -5.97
N GLY A 244 -20.37 -2.93 -5.90
CA GLY A 244 -21.44 -2.96 -6.89
C GLY A 244 -21.05 -3.63 -8.21
N VAL A 245 -19.94 -4.37 -8.23
CA VAL A 245 -19.50 -5.17 -9.38
C VAL A 245 -20.00 -6.59 -9.17
N GLU A 246 -20.95 -7.05 -9.98
CA GLU A 246 -21.35 -8.46 -10.01
C GLU A 246 -20.15 -9.31 -10.47
N ALA A 247 -19.62 -10.13 -9.58
CA ALA A 247 -18.59 -11.09 -9.96
C ALA A 247 -19.22 -12.09 -10.93
N PRO A 248 -18.61 -12.38 -12.11
CA PRO A 248 -19.08 -13.43 -12.98
C PRO A 248 -19.14 -14.74 -12.18
N ALA A 249 -20.24 -15.48 -12.36
CA ALA A 249 -20.41 -16.80 -11.75
C ALA A 249 -19.17 -17.66 -12.03
N PRO A 250 -18.70 -18.49 -11.08
CA PRO A 250 -17.56 -19.36 -11.31
C PRO A 250 -17.86 -20.22 -12.53
N GLN A 251 -17.04 -20.05 -13.58
CA GLN A 251 -17.13 -20.97 -14.73
C GLN A 251 -16.82 -22.38 -14.19
N PRO A 252 -17.67 -23.38 -14.48
CA PRO A 252 -17.35 -24.74 -14.14
C PRO A 252 -16.01 -25.11 -14.78
N ALA A 253 -15.14 -25.77 -14.02
CA ALA A 253 -13.86 -26.23 -14.54
C ALA A 253 -14.12 -26.96 -15.88
N PRO A 254 -13.32 -26.72 -16.93
CA PRO A 254 -13.47 -27.42 -18.18
C PRO A 254 -13.42 -28.93 -17.87
N ALA A 255 -14.42 -29.64 -18.31
CA ALA A 255 -14.47 -31.12 -18.16
C ALA A 255 -13.15 -31.68 -18.71
N PRO A 256 -12.54 -32.67 -18.05
CA PRO A 256 -11.33 -33.29 -18.56
C PRO A 256 -11.58 -33.76 -19.99
N ASN A 257 -10.83 -33.21 -20.92
CA ASN A 257 -10.95 -33.52 -22.34
C ASN A 257 -10.46 -34.95 -22.55
N SER A 258 -11.35 -35.93 -22.46
CA SER A 258 -11.10 -37.36 -22.75
C SER A 258 -11.12 -37.64 -24.27
N ALA A 259 -10.57 -36.72 -25.06
CA ALA A 259 -10.23 -37.02 -26.42
C ALA A 259 -8.85 -37.67 -26.41
N LEU A 260 -8.80 -38.95 -26.15
CA LEU A 260 -7.73 -39.85 -26.54
C LEU A 260 -7.45 -39.63 -28.03
N LEU A 261 -6.35 -38.98 -28.33
CA LEU A 261 -5.76 -38.95 -29.68
C LEU A 261 -5.44 -40.41 -30.08
N ALA A 262 -6.36 -41.07 -30.78
CA ALA A 262 -6.07 -42.26 -31.49
C ALA A 262 -5.11 -41.91 -32.64
N PHE A 263 -3.86 -42.24 -32.51
CA PHE A 263 -2.90 -42.21 -33.62
C PHE A 263 -3.30 -43.29 -34.63
N PRO A 264 -3.51 -43.01 -35.92
CA PRO A 264 -3.69 -44.04 -36.90
C PRO A 264 -2.37 -44.81 -37.07
N THR A 265 -2.42 -46.09 -36.79
CA THR A 265 -1.37 -47.06 -37.14
C THR A 265 -1.26 -47.12 -38.64
N GLY A 266 -0.28 -46.40 -39.21
CA GLY A 266 0.05 -46.54 -40.63
C GLY A 266 0.76 -47.87 -40.87
N GLU A 267 0.13 -48.71 -41.71
CA GLU A 267 0.75 -49.91 -42.30
C GLU A 267 1.95 -49.47 -43.14
N VAL A 268 3.09 -50.06 -42.85
CA VAL A 268 4.29 -50.05 -43.73
C VAL A 268 4.03 -51.12 -44.77
N VAL A 269 3.82 -50.73 -46.03
CA VAL A 269 3.90 -51.64 -47.20
C VAL A 269 5.30 -51.52 -47.76
N LEU A 270 5.93 -52.68 -47.94
CA LEU A 270 7.25 -52.92 -48.53
C LEU A 270 7.41 -52.39 -49.95
#